data_35f3158520fcc9c3c011d6395196c40c
#
_entry.id   35f3158520fcc9c3c011d6395196c40c
#
_cell.length_a   1.000
_cell.length_b   1.000
_cell.length_c   1.000
_cell.angle_alpha   90.00
_cell.angle_beta   90.00
_cell.angle_gamma   90.00
#
_symmetry.space_group_name_H-M   'P 1'
#
loop_
_entity.id
_entity.type
_entity.pdbx_description
1 polymer ?
#
loop_
_entity_poly.entity_id
_entity_poly.type
_entity_poly.pdbx_seq_one_letter_code
_entity_poly.pdbx_strand_id
1 'polypeptide(L)'
;MNADTARGEVFGDALACEEARPAAFHPGAAEPERLRAACLRSEGLLRALAVVEDSRGVEENEEYDPGTAALNRLEAKVDLLTALVARLARTQEPSDPIRALRWSALGVCMPSDTATAPGTTGIFRIQPSDWLPEALELPATVLASVTDGDGPQLWLRFGPLTPTLESALERHLFRVHRRAIAESRRPR
;
A
#
# COMPACT_ATOMS: atom_id res chain seq x y z
N MET A 1 20.66 -5.48 -12.03
CA MET A 1 19.75 -6.64 -11.97
C MET A 1 18.81 -6.53 -13.17
N ASN A 2 18.46 -7.63 -13.83
CA ASN A 2 17.50 -7.62 -14.94
C ASN A 2 16.05 -7.69 -14.40
N ALA A 3 15.05 -7.43 -15.29
CA ALA A 3 13.65 -7.43 -14.91
C ALA A 3 13.14 -8.79 -14.41
N ASP A 4 13.64 -9.90 -14.95
CA ASP A 4 13.19 -11.24 -14.55
C ASP A 4 13.63 -11.59 -13.13
N THR A 5 14.87 -11.25 -12.79
CA THR A 5 15.37 -11.42 -11.42
C THR A 5 14.60 -10.53 -10.43
N ALA A 6 14.36 -9.26 -10.80
CA ALA A 6 13.57 -8.33 -9.99
C ALA A 6 12.13 -8.83 -9.81
N ARG A 7 11.52 -9.41 -10.84
CA ARG A 7 10.20 -10.02 -10.78
C ARG A 7 10.16 -11.17 -9.76
N GLY A 8 11.16 -12.04 -9.76
CA GLY A 8 11.28 -13.14 -8.80
C GLY A 8 11.39 -12.63 -7.37
N GLU A 9 12.18 -11.58 -7.13
CA GLU A 9 12.35 -10.99 -5.80
C GLU A 9 11.08 -10.28 -5.28
N VAL A 10 10.32 -9.64 -6.17
CA VAL A 10 9.16 -8.82 -5.78
C VAL A 10 7.89 -9.64 -5.70
N PHE A 11 7.72 -10.62 -6.58
CA PHE A 11 6.47 -11.37 -6.67
C PHE A 11 6.60 -12.84 -6.27
N GLY A 12 7.73 -13.50 -6.48
CA GLY A 12 8.02 -14.87 -6.05
C GLY A 12 6.79 -15.73 -5.74
N ASP A 13 6.69 -16.19 -4.50
CA ASP A 13 5.53 -16.92 -3.97
C ASP A 13 4.50 -16.00 -3.28
N ALA A 14 4.69 -14.67 -3.33
CA ALA A 14 3.81 -13.71 -2.69
C ALA A 14 2.57 -13.42 -3.55
N LEU A 15 1.43 -13.20 -2.87
CA LEU A 15 0.22 -12.72 -3.54
C LEU A 15 0.48 -11.34 -4.16
N ALA A 16 0.26 -11.22 -5.47
CA ALA A 16 0.39 -9.97 -6.20
C ALA A 16 -0.96 -9.49 -6.71
N CYS A 17 -1.20 -8.18 -6.59
CA CYS A 17 -2.39 -7.49 -7.09
C CYS A 17 -2.00 -6.48 -8.19
N GLU A 18 -2.89 -6.31 -9.16
CA GLU A 18 -2.78 -5.29 -10.20
C GLU A 18 -3.87 -4.25 -9.97
N GLU A 19 -3.46 -2.98 -9.90
CA GLU A 19 -4.36 -1.86 -9.63
C GLU A 19 -3.89 -0.60 -10.37
N ALA A 20 -4.81 0.35 -10.57
CA ALA A 20 -4.49 1.72 -10.97
C ALA A 20 -4.74 2.64 -9.78
N ARG A 21 -3.69 3.18 -9.19
CA ARG A 21 -3.73 3.97 -7.95
C ARG A 21 -2.83 5.20 -8.02
N PRO A 22 -3.18 6.28 -7.29
CA PRO A 22 -2.21 7.33 -7.02
C PRO A 22 -0.99 6.72 -6.33
N ALA A 23 0.16 6.75 -7.00
CA ALA A 23 1.39 6.16 -6.48
C ALA A 23 2.63 6.84 -7.06
N ALA A 24 3.67 6.96 -6.23
CA ALA A 24 4.95 7.52 -6.62
C ALA A 24 6.10 6.89 -5.82
N PHE A 25 7.29 6.92 -6.40
CA PHE A 25 8.54 6.66 -5.68
C PHE A 25 9.29 7.96 -5.53
N HIS A 26 9.60 8.32 -4.29
CA HIS A 26 10.39 9.49 -3.95
C HIS A 26 11.78 9.04 -3.53
N PRO A 27 12.78 9.15 -4.43
CA PRO A 27 14.14 8.78 -4.11
C PRO A 27 14.74 9.74 -3.09
N GLY A 28 15.57 9.21 -2.20
CA GLY A 28 16.30 10.00 -1.21
C GLY A 28 16.60 9.19 0.03
N ALA A 29 17.72 9.50 0.66
CA ALA A 29 18.05 8.96 1.96
C ALA A 29 17.13 9.59 3.01
N ALA A 30 16.35 8.75 3.68
CA ALA A 30 15.53 9.20 4.80
C ALA A 30 16.19 8.80 6.13
N GLU A 31 16.13 9.69 7.11
CA GLU A 31 16.57 9.42 8.46
C GLU A 31 15.86 8.19 9.03
N PRO A 32 16.55 7.32 9.78
CA PRO A 32 15.97 6.09 10.32
C PRO A 32 14.69 6.32 11.15
N GLU A 33 14.62 7.42 11.89
CA GLU A 33 13.44 7.79 12.67
C GLU A 33 12.25 8.13 11.78
N ARG A 34 12.50 8.85 10.67
CA ARG A 34 11.46 9.17 9.67
C ARG A 34 10.92 7.90 9.00
N LEU A 35 11.80 6.94 8.67
CA LEU A 35 11.39 5.65 8.11
C LEU A 35 10.53 4.85 9.09
N ARG A 36 10.94 4.80 10.36
CA ARG A 36 10.15 4.13 11.42
C ARG A 36 8.78 4.78 11.61
N ALA A 37 8.74 6.12 11.65
CA ALA A 37 7.48 6.85 11.76
C ALA A 37 6.55 6.61 10.57
N ALA A 38 7.09 6.53 9.34
CA ALA A 38 6.35 6.20 8.13
C ALA A 38 5.76 4.78 8.21
N CYS A 39 6.57 3.78 8.61
CA CYS A 39 6.09 2.41 8.81
C CYS A 39 4.98 2.31 9.87
N LEU A 40 5.12 3.00 11.00
CA LEU A 40 4.11 3.00 12.06
C LEU A 40 2.80 3.65 11.60
N ARG A 41 2.87 4.77 10.86
CA ARG A 41 1.67 5.40 10.29
C ARG A 41 0.99 4.47 9.28
N SER A 42 1.75 3.85 8.39
CA SER A 42 1.22 2.92 7.39
C SER A 42 0.58 1.68 8.04
N GLU A 43 1.19 1.15 9.12
CA GLU A 43 0.62 0.05 9.89
C GLU A 43 -0.71 0.44 10.54
N GLY A 44 -0.77 1.60 11.20
CA GLY A 44 -2.00 2.13 11.80
C GLY A 44 -3.10 2.34 10.77
N LEU A 45 -2.74 2.90 9.60
CA LEU A 45 -3.67 3.14 8.51
C LEU A 45 -4.25 1.83 7.94
N LEU A 46 -3.40 0.82 7.70
CA LEU A 46 -3.85 -0.50 7.22
C LEU A 46 -4.74 -1.21 8.24
N ARG A 47 -4.44 -1.07 9.54
CA ARG A 47 -5.26 -1.63 10.62
C ARG A 47 -6.63 -0.97 10.68
N ALA A 48 -6.69 0.36 10.64
CA ALA A 48 -7.94 1.11 10.63
C ALA A 48 -8.78 0.80 9.37
N LEU A 49 -8.14 0.74 8.21
CA LEU A 49 -8.77 0.36 6.94
C LEU A 49 -9.39 -1.04 7.03
N ALA A 50 -8.66 -2.00 7.60
CA ALA A 50 -9.14 -3.37 7.80
C ALA A 50 -10.44 -3.40 8.61
N VAL A 51 -10.48 -2.73 9.76
CA VAL A 51 -11.68 -2.71 10.62
C VAL A 51 -12.88 -2.07 9.92
N VAL A 52 -12.66 -1.00 9.13
CA VAL A 52 -13.74 -0.35 8.37
C VAL A 52 -14.23 -1.23 7.22
N GLU A 53 -13.34 -1.91 6.51
CA GLU A 53 -13.71 -2.79 5.39
C GLU A 53 -14.37 -4.08 5.89
N ASP A 54 -13.86 -4.70 6.94
CA ASP A 54 -14.42 -5.94 7.52
C ASP A 54 -15.80 -5.67 8.15
N SER A 55 -16.03 -4.48 8.73
CA SER A 55 -17.34 -4.12 9.30
C SER A 55 -18.44 -3.92 8.25
N ARG A 56 -18.09 -3.74 6.96
CA ARG A 56 -19.05 -3.69 5.85
C ARG A 56 -19.46 -5.08 5.35
N GLY A 57 -18.71 -6.12 5.73
CA GLY A 57 -18.94 -7.52 5.30
C GLY A 57 -19.55 -8.43 6.36
N VAL A 58 -19.72 -7.97 7.60
CA VAL A 58 -20.18 -8.80 8.73
C VAL A 58 -21.51 -8.27 9.26
N GLU A 59 -22.59 -8.55 8.50
CA GLU A 59 -23.94 -8.59 9.09
C GLU A 59 -24.33 -10.01 9.61
N GLU A 60 -23.45 -11.02 9.48
CA GLU A 60 -23.81 -12.40 9.75
C GLU A 60 -22.70 -13.23 10.42
N ASN A 61 -22.20 -12.87 11.60
CA ASN A 61 -21.63 -13.90 12.51
C ASN A 61 -21.54 -13.36 13.94
N GLU A 62 -22.54 -13.70 14.72
CA GLU A 62 -22.66 -13.46 16.15
C GLU A 62 -21.84 -14.49 16.92
N GLU A 63 -20.59 -14.17 17.27
CA GLU A 63 -19.88 -14.87 18.35
C GLU A 63 -18.81 -14.01 19.06
N TYR A 64 -18.86 -12.70 18.89
CA TYR A 64 -18.00 -11.77 19.62
C TYR A 64 -18.82 -10.89 20.55
N ASP A 65 -18.28 -10.61 21.73
CA ASP A 65 -18.89 -9.64 22.66
C ASP A 65 -19.21 -8.33 21.93
N PRO A 66 -20.50 -7.98 21.77
CA PRO A 66 -20.92 -6.84 20.94
C PRO A 66 -20.31 -5.51 21.41
N GLY A 67 -20.01 -5.39 22.70
CA GLY A 67 -19.42 -4.19 23.30
C GLY A 67 -17.98 -3.96 22.85
N THR A 68 -17.14 -4.99 22.89
CA THR A 68 -15.74 -4.92 22.45
C THR A 68 -15.62 -4.69 20.96
N ALA A 69 -16.47 -5.33 20.15
CA ALA A 69 -16.51 -5.12 18.71
C ALA A 69 -16.94 -3.69 18.34
N ALA A 70 -17.91 -3.12 19.05
CA ALA A 70 -18.35 -1.74 18.85
C ALA A 70 -17.27 -0.73 19.24
N LEU A 71 -16.54 -0.98 20.32
CA LEU A 71 -15.43 -0.14 20.78
C LEU A 71 -14.29 -0.12 19.76
N ASN A 72 -13.86 -1.29 19.28
CA ASN A 72 -12.80 -1.41 18.28
C ASN A 72 -13.18 -0.71 16.96
N ARG A 73 -14.47 -0.77 16.56
CA ARG A 73 -14.96 -0.03 15.39
C ARG A 73 -14.93 1.48 15.62
N LEU A 74 -15.28 1.93 16.82
CA LEU A 74 -15.25 3.36 17.15
C LEU A 74 -13.81 3.87 17.14
N GLU A 75 -12.89 3.16 17.77
CA GLU A 75 -11.46 3.47 17.78
C GLU A 75 -10.90 3.58 16.36
N ALA A 76 -11.15 2.59 15.52
CA ALA A 76 -10.72 2.61 14.12
C ALA A 76 -11.31 3.78 13.31
N LYS A 77 -12.57 4.16 13.58
CA LYS A 77 -13.17 5.34 12.94
C LYS A 77 -12.55 6.63 13.43
N VAL A 78 -12.20 6.72 14.73
CA VAL A 78 -11.51 7.88 15.30
C VAL A 78 -10.11 8.01 14.72
N ASP A 79 -9.36 6.93 14.62
CA ASP A 79 -8.03 6.91 13.99
C ASP A 79 -8.08 7.37 12.54
N LEU A 80 -9.08 6.87 11.80
CA LEU A 80 -9.30 7.27 10.41
C LEU A 80 -9.65 8.75 10.27
N LEU A 81 -10.56 9.27 11.15
CA LEU A 81 -10.90 10.69 11.17
C LEU A 81 -9.68 11.53 11.53
N THR A 82 -8.85 11.09 12.46
CA THR A 82 -7.60 11.77 12.85
C THR A 82 -6.64 11.85 11.67
N ALA A 83 -6.48 10.75 10.92
CA ALA A 83 -5.65 10.72 9.71
C ALA A 83 -6.19 11.68 8.63
N LEU A 84 -7.52 11.70 8.41
CA LEU A 84 -8.16 12.60 7.46
C LEU A 84 -8.01 14.07 7.85
N VAL A 85 -8.18 14.42 9.14
CA VAL A 85 -7.98 15.78 9.64
C VAL A 85 -6.52 16.19 9.51
N ALA A 86 -5.58 15.32 9.85
CA ALA A 86 -4.15 15.58 9.68
C ALA A 86 -3.78 15.81 8.22
N ARG A 87 -4.39 15.08 7.28
CA ARG A 87 -4.22 15.33 5.85
C ARG A 87 -4.84 16.66 5.43
N LEU A 88 -6.05 16.98 5.89
CA LEU A 88 -6.68 18.27 5.59
C LEU A 88 -5.83 19.45 6.06
N ALA A 89 -5.16 19.30 7.20
CA ALA A 89 -4.20 20.30 7.69
C ALA A 89 -2.93 20.41 6.83
N ARG A 90 -2.55 19.36 6.09
CA ARG A 90 -1.42 19.32 5.14
C ARG A 90 -1.80 19.67 3.70
N THR A 91 -2.91 20.32 3.44
CA THR A 91 -3.62 20.52 2.16
C THR A 91 -2.87 21.17 1.00
N GLN A 92 -1.57 21.16 0.96
CA GLN A 92 -0.78 21.75 -0.14
C GLN A 92 0.13 20.76 -0.88
N GLU A 93 0.13 19.48 -0.52
CA GLU A 93 0.88 18.50 -1.30
C GLU A 93 0.06 18.05 -2.51
N PRO A 94 0.62 18.14 -3.74
CA PRO A 94 -0.06 17.61 -4.92
C PRO A 94 -0.28 16.11 -4.76
N SER A 95 -1.43 15.63 -5.24
CA SER A 95 -1.72 14.19 -5.27
C SER A 95 -0.73 13.48 -6.20
N ASP A 96 -0.26 12.30 -5.78
CA ASP A 96 0.56 11.46 -6.64
C ASP A 96 -0.21 11.07 -7.92
N PRO A 97 0.46 10.89 -9.07
CA PRO A 97 -0.19 10.52 -10.32
C PRO A 97 -0.76 9.08 -10.24
N ILE A 98 -1.91 8.85 -10.89
CA ILE A 98 -2.48 7.51 -11.02
C ILE A 98 -1.58 6.68 -11.94
N ARG A 99 -1.14 5.52 -11.46
CA ARG A 99 -0.29 4.58 -12.17
C ARG A 99 -0.88 3.19 -12.13
N ALA A 100 -0.83 2.50 -13.28
CA ALA A 100 -1.09 1.07 -13.33
C ALA A 100 0.12 0.37 -12.71
N LEU A 101 -0.08 -0.36 -11.63
CA LEU A 101 0.99 -1.03 -10.89
C LEU A 101 0.62 -2.46 -10.54
N ARG A 102 1.65 -3.28 -10.38
CA ARG A 102 1.53 -4.62 -9.80
C ARG A 102 2.37 -4.66 -8.53
N TRP A 103 1.78 -5.06 -7.43
CA TRP A 103 2.44 -5.07 -6.13
C TRP A 103 2.11 -6.28 -5.27
N SER A 104 2.99 -6.56 -4.34
CA SER A 104 2.90 -7.62 -3.35
C SER A 104 3.34 -7.07 -1.99
N ALA A 105 3.36 -7.90 -0.94
CA ALA A 105 3.96 -7.52 0.34
C ALA A 105 5.48 -7.32 0.27
N LEU A 106 6.14 -7.83 -0.77
CA LEU A 106 7.60 -7.75 -0.96
C LEU A 106 8.03 -6.51 -1.75
N GLY A 107 7.14 -5.94 -2.59
CA GLY A 107 7.50 -4.82 -3.44
C GLY A 107 6.50 -4.52 -4.54
N VAL A 108 6.91 -3.67 -5.49
CA VAL A 108 6.05 -3.18 -6.57
C VAL A 108 6.82 -3.03 -7.89
N CYS A 109 6.09 -3.26 -8.99
CA CYS A 109 6.48 -2.85 -10.34
C CYS A 109 5.51 -1.78 -10.81
N MET A 110 6.01 -0.62 -11.24
CA MET A 110 5.19 0.50 -11.70
C MET A 110 5.89 1.33 -12.78
N PRO A 111 5.13 2.02 -13.66
CA PRO A 111 5.68 3.03 -14.56
C PRO A 111 6.27 4.20 -13.77
N SER A 112 7.28 4.84 -14.32
CA SER A 112 7.90 6.05 -13.76
C SER A 112 8.15 7.07 -14.86
N ASP A 113 8.19 8.35 -14.49
CA ASP A 113 8.52 9.42 -15.45
C ASP A 113 10.04 9.51 -15.68
N THR A 114 10.82 8.96 -14.76
CA THR A 114 12.29 9.00 -14.81
C THR A 114 12.89 7.65 -14.50
N ALA A 115 13.94 7.29 -15.22
CA ALA A 115 14.78 6.15 -14.88
C ALA A 115 15.53 6.43 -13.58
N THR A 116 15.54 5.46 -12.67
CA THR A 116 16.24 5.57 -11.38
C THR A 116 17.26 4.45 -11.25
N ALA A 117 18.46 4.77 -10.80
CA ALA A 117 19.55 3.80 -10.69
C ALA A 117 19.21 2.66 -9.70
N PRO A 118 19.52 1.40 -10.03
CA PRO A 118 19.42 0.29 -9.08
C PRO A 118 20.22 0.57 -7.81
N GLY A 119 19.68 0.16 -6.65
CA GLY A 119 20.25 0.44 -5.33
C GLY A 119 19.81 1.79 -4.74
N THR A 120 19.14 2.66 -5.51
CA THR A 120 18.59 3.90 -4.96
C THR A 120 17.52 3.58 -3.93
N THR A 121 17.66 4.14 -2.73
CA THR A 121 16.67 4.03 -1.66
C THR A 121 15.72 5.22 -1.68
N GLY A 122 14.51 5.04 -1.10
CA GLY A 122 13.52 6.09 -1.01
C GLY A 122 12.24 5.62 -0.32
N ILE A 123 11.19 6.40 -0.50
CA ILE A 123 9.85 6.09 -0.01
C ILE A 123 8.93 5.83 -1.20
N PHE A 124 8.32 4.66 -1.22
CA PHE A 124 7.19 4.38 -2.09
C PHE A 124 5.92 4.83 -1.38
N ARG A 125 5.10 5.62 -2.09
CA ARG A 125 3.80 6.10 -1.63
C ARG A 125 2.72 5.50 -2.50
N ILE A 126 1.63 5.05 -1.88
CA ILE A 126 0.45 4.54 -2.57
C ILE A 126 -0.81 4.84 -1.77
N GLN A 127 -1.84 5.31 -2.45
CA GLN A 127 -3.17 5.45 -1.87
C GLN A 127 -3.85 4.07 -1.82
N PRO A 128 -4.13 3.50 -0.63
CA PRO A 128 -4.58 2.11 -0.52
C PRO A 128 -6.05 1.90 -0.90
N SER A 129 -6.85 2.96 -1.00
CA SER A 129 -8.27 2.90 -1.32
C SER A 129 -8.76 4.20 -1.95
N ASP A 130 -9.74 4.14 -2.87
CA ASP A 130 -10.25 5.31 -3.60
C ASP A 130 -10.88 6.37 -2.68
N TRP A 131 -11.54 5.92 -1.61
CA TRP A 131 -12.21 6.80 -0.67
C TRP A 131 -11.29 7.36 0.42
N LEU A 132 -10.08 6.78 0.59
CA LEU A 132 -9.13 7.16 1.61
C LEU A 132 -7.98 7.96 0.98
N PRO A 133 -7.96 9.28 1.14
CA PRO A 133 -6.94 10.12 0.50
C PRO A 133 -5.54 10.02 1.13
N GLU A 134 -5.39 9.36 2.28
CA GLU A 134 -4.11 9.15 2.94
C GLU A 134 -3.32 8.04 2.23
N ALA A 135 -2.02 8.26 2.04
CA ALA A 135 -1.14 7.30 1.39
C ALA A 135 -0.38 6.45 2.42
N LEU A 136 -0.15 5.19 2.07
CA LEU A 136 0.89 4.37 2.72
C LEU A 136 2.25 4.90 2.29
N GLU A 137 3.19 4.92 3.21
CA GLU A 137 4.58 5.29 2.98
C GLU A 137 5.46 4.10 3.37
N LEU A 138 6.04 3.44 2.37
CA LEU A 138 6.85 2.24 2.57
C LEU A 138 8.30 2.51 2.15
N PRO A 139 9.30 2.21 3.00
CA PRO A 139 10.69 2.22 2.58
C PRO A 139 10.88 1.27 1.40
N ALA A 140 11.59 1.73 0.39
CA ALA A 140 11.82 0.94 -0.81
C ALA A 140 13.21 1.17 -1.40
N THR A 141 13.71 0.14 -2.09
CA THR A 141 14.97 0.16 -2.84
C THR A 141 14.71 -0.25 -4.27
N VAL A 142 15.24 0.51 -5.21
CA VAL A 142 15.18 0.20 -6.65
C VAL A 142 16.00 -1.06 -6.93
N LEU A 143 15.37 -2.11 -7.42
CA LEU A 143 16.03 -3.33 -7.88
C LEU A 143 16.46 -3.19 -9.34
N ALA A 144 15.56 -2.70 -10.17
CA ALA A 144 15.80 -2.49 -11.60
C ALA A 144 14.98 -1.29 -12.11
N SER A 145 15.50 -0.63 -13.12
CA SER A 145 14.78 0.33 -13.95
C SER A 145 14.97 -0.11 -15.40
N VAL A 146 13.87 -0.50 -16.02
CA VAL A 146 13.88 -1.01 -17.40
C VAL A 146 13.06 -0.07 -18.26
N THR A 147 13.63 0.44 -19.33
CA THR A 147 12.91 1.26 -20.31
C THR A 147 12.36 0.34 -21.38
N ASP A 148 11.05 0.23 -21.46
CA ASP A 148 10.33 -0.42 -22.56
C ASP A 148 9.57 0.67 -23.34
N GLY A 149 8.94 0.32 -24.48
CA GLY A 149 8.32 1.27 -25.40
C GLY A 149 7.41 2.34 -24.76
N ASP A 150 6.80 2.04 -23.61
CA ASP A 150 5.90 2.92 -22.86
C ASP A 150 6.60 3.76 -21.76
N GLY A 151 7.93 3.72 -21.69
CA GLY A 151 8.73 4.48 -20.72
C GLY A 151 9.39 3.62 -19.64
N PRO A 152 10.03 4.27 -18.64
CA PRO A 152 10.70 3.55 -17.57
C PRO A 152 9.73 2.79 -16.68
N GLN A 153 10.04 1.52 -16.41
CA GLN A 153 9.39 0.67 -15.41
C GLN A 153 10.33 0.50 -14.22
N LEU A 154 9.87 0.86 -13.01
CA LEU A 154 10.61 0.67 -11.78
C LEU A 154 10.16 -0.60 -11.07
N TRP A 155 11.15 -1.37 -10.63
CA TRP A 155 11.01 -2.52 -9.75
C TRP A 155 11.56 -2.14 -8.39
N LEU A 156 10.69 -2.07 -7.39
CA LEU A 156 11.01 -1.65 -6.05
C LEU A 156 10.81 -2.81 -5.08
N ARG A 157 11.79 -3.07 -4.22
CA ARG A 157 11.65 -3.97 -3.08
C ARG A 157 11.38 -3.17 -1.83
N PHE A 158 10.39 -3.56 -1.05
CA PHE A 158 10.10 -2.94 0.23
C PHE A 158 11.09 -3.40 1.31
N GLY A 159 11.31 -2.56 2.31
CA GLY A 159 12.01 -2.94 3.48
C GLY A 159 13.23 -2.10 3.87
N PRO A 160 13.64 -2.33 5.12
CA PRO A 160 13.05 -3.30 6.05
C PRO A 160 11.68 -2.84 6.60
N LEU A 161 10.69 -3.74 6.60
CA LEU A 161 9.38 -3.54 7.23
C LEU A 161 9.34 -4.25 8.59
N THR A 162 8.44 -3.82 9.48
CA THR A 162 8.16 -4.58 10.72
C THR A 162 7.29 -5.80 10.39
N PRO A 163 7.39 -6.91 11.14
CA PRO A 163 6.54 -8.08 10.92
C PRO A 163 5.03 -7.76 11.00
N THR A 164 4.65 -6.79 11.82
CA THR A 164 3.27 -6.32 11.95
C THR A 164 2.81 -5.57 10.71
N LEU A 165 3.65 -4.73 10.12
CA LEU A 165 3.35 -4.02 8.87
C LEU A 165 3.29 -4.99 7.68
N GLU A 166 4.22 -5.95 7.59
CA GLU A 166 4.18 -7.00 6.56
C GLU A 166 2.87 -7.78 6.61
N SER A 167 2.49 -8.27 7.78
CA SER A 167 1.22 -8.98 8.00
C SER A 167 -0.01 -8.11 7.67
N ALA A 168 0.03 -6.82 8.00
CA ALA A 168 -1.07 -5.90 7.68
C ALA A 168 -1.19 -5.68 6.17
N LEU A 169 -0.05 -5.56 5.48
CA LEU A 169 0.03 -5.40 4.04
C LEU A 169 -0.46 -6.65 3.30
N GLU A 170 -0.03 -7.85 3.72
CA GLU A 170 -0.52 -9.12 3.17
C GLU A 170 -2.04 -9.26 3.28
N ARG A 171 -2.59 -8.93 4.45
CA ARG A 171 -4.05 -8.95 4.66
C ARG A 171 -4.78 -7.94 3.80
N HIS A 172 -4.20 -6.76 3.62
CA HIS A 172 -4.77 -5.75 2.73
C HIS A 172 -4.80 -6.26 1.27
N LEU A 173 -3.68 -6.76 0.76
CA LEU A 173 -3.58 -7.32 -0.58
C LEU A 173 -4.55 -8.49 -0.80
N PHE A 174 -4.73 -9.34 0.21
CA PHE A 174 -5.70 -10.42 0.15
C PHE A 174 -7.13 -9.89 0.00
N ARG A 175 -7.50 -8.82 0.70
CA ARG A 175 -8.82 -8.17 0.54
C ARG A 175 -8.98 -7.55 -0.85
N VAL A 176 -7.96 -6.86 -1.35
CA VAL A 176 -7.94 -6.32 -2.72
C VAL A 176 -8.17 -7.43 -3.74
N HIS A 177 -7.41 -8.52 -3.64
CA HIS A 177 -7.53 -9.66 -4.53
C HIS A 177 -8.93 -10.29 -4.50
N ARG A 178 -9.49 -10.51 -3.32
CA ARG A 178 -10.85 -11.05 -3.18
C ARG A 178 -11.89 -10.14 -3.81
N ARG A 179 -11.75 -8.82 -3.66
CA ARG A 179 -12.65 -7.83 -4.27
C ARG A 179 -12.57 -7.90 -5.79
N ALA A 180 -11.38 -7.91 -6.36
CA ALA A 180 -11.16 -8.03 -7.81
C ALA A 180 -11.80 -9.30 -8.39
N ILE A 181 -11.68 -10.45 -7.70
CA ILE A 181 -12.35 -11.70 -8.09
C ILE A 181 -13.87 -11.55 -8.02
N ALA A 182 -14.41 -10.95 -6.97
CA ALA A 182 -15.85 -10.77 -6.82
C ALA A 182 -16.43 -9.85 -7.92
N GLU A 183 -15.72 -8.79 -8.28
CA GLU A 183 -16.09 -7.88 -9.36
C GLU A 183 -16.05 -8.56 -10.73
N SER A 184 -15.02 -9.38 -10.99
CA SER A 184 -14.89 -10.11 -12.27
C SER A 184 -15.98 -11.15 -12.49
N ARG A 185 -16.64 -11.62 -11.41
CA ARG A 185 -17.73 -12.60 -11.46
C ARG A 185 -19.13 -11.99 -11.57
N ARG A 186 -19.28 -10.67 -11.45
CA ARG A 186 -20.57 -10.01 -11.65
C ARG A 186 -20.91 -10.01 -13.14
N PRO A 187 -22.03 -10.64 -13.56
CA PRO A 187 -22.49 -10.54 -14.96
C PRO A 187 -22.79 -9.07 -15.28
N ARG A 188 -22.36 -8.65 -16.46
CA ARG A 188 -22.71 -7.35 -17.02
C ARG A 188 -24.18 -7.31 -17.40
#